data_735ad6eb72cf6c052c69caab33dc0858
#
_entry.id   735ad6eb72cf6c052c69caab33dc0858
#
_cell.length_a   1.000
_cell.length_b   1.000
_cell.length_c   1.000
_cell.angle_alpha   90.00
_cell.angle_beta   90.00
_cell.angle_gamma   90.00
#
_symmetry.space_group_name_H-M   'P 1'
#
loop_
_entity.id
_entity.type
_entity.pdbx_description
1 polymer ?
#
loop_
_entity_poly.entity_id
_entity_poly.type
_entity_poly.pdbx_seq_one_letter_code
_entity_poly.pdbx_strand_id
1 'polypeptide(L)'
;MISKHPLELPPKRELSKEEIAEAIRLNIIAELDAINLYEQLANYISDDKVKKVFLDIAKEEKTHAGEFMALLKMFDAEQASELLSGAKEVEALTGISAVKSEPDPLQNVDVKEYDVNSIVKNKVKESAEGARYLRHIIPVVNMGRGTEVAQIIEGEDFKFARLFEIETVFSISQREVDFWKKAGIQPEFIEAQRAGLSLAKLEDEVILFGSEKDGAKGILSCSSAQRLKMSDWEKAGNSVADAALALSMLSSNGIPRPYALLLSPKDYAKLVKYTEHTGISELNRIGELFDKVVMVPGLNEGKGIAMSLSSSVIDLVIGGDTEVDEIGPRNGKIEFRAWETLILRIKIPAGVVILEQ
;
A
#
# COMPACT_ATOMS: atom_id res chain seq x y z
N MET A 1 22.81 -32.59 1.88
CA MET A 1 22.65 -31.61 0.81
C MET A 1 23.94 -31.52 0.00
N ILE A 2 23.84 -31.55 -1.31
CA ILE A 2 25.04 -31.58 -2.21
C ILE A 2 25.41 -30.11 -2.61
N SER A 3 24.53 -29.19 -2.43
CA SER A 3 24.71 -27.75 -2.76
C SER A 3 25.34 -26.96 -1.60
N LYS A 4 26.12 -25.93 -1.93
CA LYS A 4 26.75 -25.06 -0.95
C LYS A 4 25.69 -24.23 -0.19
N HIS A 5 25.92 -24.06 1.12
CA HIS A 5 25.06 -23.22 1.93
C HIS A 5 25.20 -21.74 1.51
N PRO A 6 24.12 -20.91 1.51
CA PRO A 6 24.19 -19.50 1.13
C PRO A 6 25.22 -18.65 1.90
N LEU A 7 25.57 -19.06 3.14
CA LEU A 7 26.62 -18.41 3.94
C LEU A 7 28.05 -18.60 3.41
N GLU A 8 28.27 -19.50 2.46
CA GLU A 8 29.54 -19.69 1.79
C GLU A 8 29.74 -18.78 0.58
N LEU A 9 28.82 -17.89 0.29
CA LEU A 9 28.95 -16.91 -0.78
C LEU A 9 30.14 -15.97 -0.50
N PRO A 10 30.94 -15.65 -1.53
CA PRO A 10 32.06 -14.74 -1.36
C PRO A 10 31.58 -13.36 -0.92
N PRO A 11 32.24 -12.70 0.05
CA PRO A 11 31.81 -11.40 0.55
C PRO A 11 31.96 -10.31 -0.52
N LYS A 12 30.90 -9.52 -0.68
CA LYS A 12 30.91 -8.20 -1.35
C LYS A 12 31.18 -8.17 -2.85
N ARG A 13 30.74 -9.13 -3.65
CA ARG A 13 30.65 -8.98 -5.10
C ARG A 13 29.24 -9.26 -5.59
N GLU A 14 28.88 -8.71 -6.72
CA GLU A 14 27.63 -9.08 -7.40
C GLU A 14 27.71 -10.53 -7.89
N LEU A 15 26.58 -11.24 -7.80
CA LEU A 15 26.44 -12.60 -8.30
C LEU A 15 26.33 -12.57 -9.83
N SER A 16 26.93 -13.57 -10.51
CA SER A 16 26.69 -13.80 -11.92
C SER A 16 25.25 -14.31 -12.16
N LYS A 17 24.80 -14.31 -13.42
CA LYS A 17 23.48 -14.87 -13.76
C LYS A 17 23.35 -16.34 -13.39
N GLU A 18 24.42 -17.11 -13.56
CA GLU A 18 24.48 -18.53 -13.23
C GLU A 18 24.39 -18.72 -11.70
N GLU A 19 25.09 -17.90 -10.91
CA GLU A 19 25.03 -17.93 -9.45
C GLU A 19 23.66 -17.48 -8.93
N ILE A 20 23.01 -16.53 -9.59
CA ILE A 20 21.62 -16.16 -9.27
C ILE A 20 20.67 -17.32 -9.54
N ALA A 21 20.80 -17.99 -10.70
CA ALA A 21 19.99 -19.16 -11.02
C ALA A 21 20.23 -20.33 -10.03
N GLU A 22 21.47 -20.54 -9.59
CA GLU A 22 21.81 -21.52 -8.54
C GLU A 22 21.14 -21.17 -7.20
N ALA A 23 21.21 -19.89 -6.79
CA ALA A 23 20.58 -19.41 -5.57
C ALA A 23 19.05 -19.58 -5.62
N ILE A 24 18.42 -19.28 -6.76
CA ILE A 24 16.99 -19.48 -6.96
C ILE A 24 16.60 -20.96 -6.83
N ARG A 25 17.37 -21.90 -7.42
CA ARG A 25 17.13 -23.34 -7.28
C ARG A 25 17.21 -23.78 -5.83
N LEU A 26 18.16 -23.26 -5.06
CA LEU A 26 18.28 -23.54 -3.61
C LEU A 26 17.05 -23.08 -2.83
N ASN A 27 16.51 -21.89 -3.16
CA ASN A 27 15.29 -21.41 -2.53
C ASN A 27 14.09 -22.29 -2.90
N ILE A 28 13.92 -22.69 -4.16
CA ILE A 28 12.85 -23.63 -4.56
C ILE A 28 12.92 -24.91 -3.73
N ILE A 29 14.10 -25.45 -3.52
CA ILE A 29 14.30 -26.66 -2.70
C ILE A 29 13.88 -26.42 -1.25
N ALA A 30 14.20 -25.25 -0.70
CA ALA A 30 13.83 -24.87 0.66
C ALA A 30 12.31 -24.75 0.83
N GLU A 31 11.61 -24.09 -0.11
CA GLU A 31 10.16 -23.97 -0.06
C GLU A 31 9.45 -25.32 -0.18
N LEU A 32 9.90 -26.18 -1.09
CA LEU A 32 9.32 -27.53 -1.24
C LEU A 32 9.54 -28.40 0.01
N ASP A 33 10.68 -28.25 0.68
CA ASP A 33 10.98 -28.95 1.95
C ASP A 33 10.11 -28.41 3.09
N ALA A 34 9.92 -27.09 3.17
CA ALA A 34 9.05 -26.44 4.14
C ALA A 34 7.57 -26.86 3.97
N ILE A 35 7.07 -26.94 2.74
CA ILE A 35 5.72 -27.47 2.45
C ILE A 35 5.55 -28.88 3.02
N ASN A 36 6.50 -29.78 2.72
CA ASN A 36 6.47 -31.15 3.20
C ASN A 36 6.47 -31.21 4.73
N LEU A 37 7.32 -30.41 5.38
CA LEU A 37 7.43 -30.34 6.83
C LEU A 37 6.09 -29.90 7.46
N TYR A 38 5.51 -28.81 6.97
CA TYR A 38 4.29 -28.25 7.55
C TYR A 38 3.07 -29.16 7.32
N GLU A 39 2.93 -29.77 6.14
CA GLU A 39 1.85 -30.72 5.86
C GLU A 39 2.01 -32.00 6.70
N GLN A 40 3.21 -32.52 6.87
CA GLN A 40 3.47 -33.66 7.74
C GLN A 40 3.12 -33.35 9.19
N LEU A 41 3.61 -32.23 9.73
CA LEU A 41 3.28 -31.82 11.10
C LEU A 41 1.79 -31.62 11.30
N ALA A 42 1.10 -30.97 10.35
CA ALA A 42 -0.35 -30.78 10.40
C ALA A 42 -1.12 -32.10 10.52
N ASN A 43 -0.62 -33.20 9.95
CA ASN A 43 -1.24 -34.51 10.06
C ASN A 43 -1.12 -35.15 11.47
N TYR A 44 -0.13 -34.74 12.27
CA TYR A 44 0.07 -35.23 13.64
C TYR A 44 -0.51 -34.29 14.70
N ILE A 45 -0.88 -33.07 14.36
CA ILE A 45 -1.45 -32.08 15.29
C ILE A 45 -2.95 -32.37 15.49
N SER A 46 -3.34 -32.58 16.76
CA SER A 46 -4.73 -32.84 17.13
C SER A 46 -5.57 -31.58 17.32
N ASP A 47 -4.95 -30.42 17.58
CA ASP A 47 -5.65 -29.14 17.72
C ASP A 47 -5.94 -28.56 16.34
N ASP A 48 -7.24 -28.51 16.00
CA ASP A 48 -7.70 -28.04 14.69
C ASP A 48 -7.31 -26.58 14.37
N LYS A 49 -7.14 -25.74 15.39
CA LYS A 49 -6.74 -24.32 15.18
C LYS A 49 -5.28 -24.25 14.82
N VAL A 50 -4.44 -24.98 15.54
CA VAL A 50 -3.01 -25.07 15.25
C VAL A 50 -2.77 -25.75 13.89
N LYS A 51 -3.44 -26.86 13.63
CA LYS A 51 -3.40 -27.55 12.34
C LYS A 51 -3.73 -26.61 11.16
N LYS A 52 -4.78 -25.79 11.30
CA LYS A 52 -5.19 -24.83 10.27
C LYS A 52 -4.09 -23.82 9.95
N VAL A 53 -3.35 -23.33 10.96
CA VAL A 53 -2.23 -22.40 10.77
C VAL A 53 -1.10 -23.07 9.98
N PHE A 54 -0.72 -24.31 10.33
CA PHE A 54 0.32 -25.03 9.57
C PHE A 54 -0.05 -25.27 8.12
N LEU A 55 -1.33 -25.59 7.82
CA LEU A 55 -1.81 -25.77 6.46
C LEU A 55 -1.89 -24.46 5.67
N ASP A 56 -2.18 -23.35 6.34
CA ASP A 56 -2.19 -22.01 5.74
C ASP A 56 -0.76 -21.59 5.34
N ILE A 57 0.20 -21.74 6.25
CA ILE A 57 1.62 -21.50 5.95
C ILE A 57 2.10 -22.39 4.80
N ALA A 58 1.79 -23.71 4.83
CA ALA A 58 2.15 -24.59 3.73
C ALA A 58 1.60 -24.16 2.37
N LYS A 59 0.43 -23.50 2.36
CA LYS A 59 -0.16 -22.90 1.14
C LYS A 59 0.61 -21.67 0.67
N GLU A 60 1.08 -20.83 1.59
CA GLU A 60 1.92 -19.67 1.27
C GLU A 60 3.24 -20.11 0.65
N GLU A 61 3.90 -21.16 1.19
CA GLU A 61 5.15 -21.68 0.63
C GLU A 61 4.98 -22.27 -0.79
N LYS A 62 3.79 -22.80 -1.12
CA LYS A 62 3.47 -23.20 -2.51
C LYS A 62 3.47 -22.00 -3.47
N THR A 63 3.03 -20.83 -3.00
CA THR A 63 3.07 -19.59 -3.78
C THR A 63 4.52 -19.13 -3.96
N HIS A 64 5.34 -19.11 -2.90
CA HIS A 64 6.75 -18.74 -2.96
C HIS A 64 7.55 -19.65 -3.90
N ALA A 65 7.31 -20.98 -3.84
CA ALA A 65 7.91 -21.92 -4.79
C ALA A 65 7.57 -21.56 -6.26
N GLY A 66 6.33 -21.11 -6.52
CA GLY A 66 5.89 -20.63 -7.84
C GLY A 66 6.61 -19.35 -8.26
N GLU A 67 6.80 -18.41 -7.35
CA GLU A 67 7.51 -17.15 -7.59
C GLU A 67 8.98 -17.39 -7.94
N PHE A 68 9.67 -18.23 -7.15
CA PHE A 68 11.06 -18.62 -7.46
C PHE A 68 11.16 -19.40 -8.77
N MET A 69 10.17 -20.25 -9.10
CA MET A 69 10.15 -20.95 -10.38
C MET A 69 10.00 -19.98 -11.56
N ALA A 70 9.18 -18.94 -11.43
CA ALA A 70 9.05 -17.90 -12.44
C ALA A 70 10.37 -17.13 -12.63
N LEU A 71 11.04 -16.74 -11.54
CA LEU A 71 12.37 -16.12 -11.59
C LEU A 71 13.40 -17.03 -12.25
N LEU A 72 13.42 -18.33 -11.91
CA LEU A 72 14.36 -19.29 -12.50
C LEU A 72 14.22 -19.33 -14.02
N LYS A 73 13.01 -19.38 -14.55
CA LYS A 73 12.74 -19.34 -15.99
C LYS A 73 13.25 -18.07 -16.68
N MET A 74 13.28 -16.94 -15.98
CA MET A 74 13.81 -15.66 -16.49
C MET A 74 15.33 -15.65 -16.54
N PHE A 75 16.01 -16.28 -15.57
CA PHE A 75 17.45 -16.24 -15.43
C PHE A 75 18.16 -17.41 -16.13
N ASP A 76 17.46 -18.52 -16.36
CA ASP A 76 17.99 -19.74 -16.99
C ASP A 76 17.05 -20.23 -18.10
N ALA A 77 17.32 -19.81 -19.32
CA ALA A 77 16.53 -20.17 -20.50
C ALA A 77 16.61 -21.65 -20.85
N GLU A 78 17.75 -22.31 -20.58
CA GLU A 78 17.92 -23.75 -20.79
C GLU A 78 17.03 -24.52 -19.81
N GLN A 79 17.04 -24.16 -18.53
CA GLN A 79 16.16 -24.75 -17.53
C GLN A 79 14.68 -24.58 -17.89
N ALA A 80 14.29 -23.41 -18.41
CA ALA A 80 12.92 -23.17 -18.86
C ALA A 80 12.52 -24.11 -20.00
N SER A 81 13.42 -24.31 -20.98
CA SER A 81 13.21 -25.23 -22.11
C SER A 81 13.11 -26.69 -21.66
N GLU A 82 14.00 -27.11 -20.76
CA GLU A 82 14.05 -28.49 -20.27
C GLU A 82 12.85 -28.84 -19.37
N LEU A 83 12.30 -27.88 -18.63
CA LEU A 83 11.05 -28.07 -17.89
C LEU A 83 9.88 -28.38 -18.82
N LEU A 84 9.81 -27.71 -19.99
CA LEU A 84 8.80 -27.99 -21.02
C LEU A 84 9.03 -29.35 -21.69
N SER A 85 10.28 -29.72 -21.95
CA SER A 85 10.64 -31.02 -22.51
C SER A 85 10.25 -32.16 -21.58
N GLY A 86 10.58 -32.05 -20.29
CA GLY A 86 10.18 -33.02 -19.28
C GLY A 86 8.66 -33.16 -19.14
N ALA A 87 7.93 -32.07 -19.21
CA ALA A 87 6.45 -32.12 -19.18
C ALA A 87 5.87 -32.89 -20.40
N LYS A 88 6.43 -32.71 -21.61
CA LYS A 88 6.04 -33.46 -22.82
C LYS A 88 6.37 -34.94 -22.71
N GLU A 89 7.50 -35.29 -22.10
CA GLU A 89 7.88 -36.70 -21.86
C GLU A 89 6.89 -37.38 -20.92
N VAL A 90 6.49 -36.73 -19.83
CA VAL A 90 5.46 -37.24 -18.91
C VAL A 90 4.14 -37.46 -19.65
N GLU A 91 3.72 -36.52 -20.50
CA GLU A 91 2.50 -36.64 -21.32
C GLU A 91 2.59 -37.84 -22.26
N ALA A 92 3.74 -38.00 -22.93
CA ALA A 92 3.95 -39.13 -23.86
C ALA A 92 3.92 -40.49 -23.16
N LEU A 93 4.43 -40.59 -21.92
CA LEU A 93 4.49 -41.81 -21.14
C LEU A 93 3.18 -42.16 -20.43
N THR A 94 2.44 -41.17 -19.98
CA THR A 94 1.29 -41.39 -19.10
C THR A 94 -0.07 -41.10 -19.75
N GLY A 95 -0.07 -40.40 -20.88
CA GLY A 95 -1.28 -39.85 -21.50
C GLY A 95 -1.90 -38.71 -20.68
N ILE A 96 -1.26 -38.31 -19.57
CA ILE A 96 -1.72 -37.20 -18.74
C ILE A 96 -1.00 -35.94 -19.20
N SER A 97 -1.72 -34.97 -19.78
CA SER A 97 -1.13 -33.69 -20.15
C SER A 97 -0.72 -32.94 -18.86
N ALA A 98 0.58 -32.98 -18.55
CA ALA A 98 1.18 -32.15 -17.51
C ALA A 98 1.30 -30.68 -17.99
N VAL A 99 1.26 -30.49 -19.30
CA VAL A 99 1.13 -29.21 -19.97
C VAL A 99 -0.37 -28.92 -20.19
N LYS A 100 -1.13 -28.77 -19.11
CA LYS A 100 -2.28 -27.88 -19.18
C LYS A 100 -1.69 -26.48 -19.32
N SER A 101 -1.34 -26.19 -20.57
CA SER A 101 -1.12 -24.86 -21.12
C SER A 101 -0.64 -23.79 -20.11
N GLU A 102 0.69 -23.70 -19.88
CA GLU A 102 1.20 -22.35 -19.99
C GLU A 102 0.92 -21.96 -21.44
N PRO A 103 0.13 -20.92 -21.70
CA PRO A 103 -0.14 -20.53 -23.09
C PRO A 103 1.20 -20.18 -23.71
N ASP A 104 1.54 -20.88 -24.81
CA ASP A 104 2.52 -20.40 -25.78
C ASP A 104 2.11 -18.94 -26.09
N PRO A 105 2.96 -17.94 -25.86
CA PRO A 105 2.60 -16.55 -26.11
C PRO A 105 2.16 -16.28 -27.55
N LEU A 106 2.15 -17.27 -28.43
CA LEU A 106 1.83 -17.12 -29.85
C LEU A 106 0.82 -18.13 -30.41
N GLN A 107 0.26 -19.09 -29.67
CA GLN A 107 -0.76 -20.00 -30.20
C GLN A 107 -1.97 -20.12 -29.27
N ASN A 108 -3.09 -19.62 -29.76
CA ASN A 108 -4.49 -19.84 -29.32
C ASN A 108 -4.69 -19.98 -27.83
N VAL A 109 -4.73 -18.87 -27.17
CA VAL A 109 -5.38 -18.70 -25.87
C VAL A 109 -6.86 -19.01 -26.11
N ASP A 110 -7.34 -20.20 -25.66
CA ASP A 110 -8.72 -20.31 -25.26
C ASP A 110 -8.93 -19.18 -24.25
N VAL A 111 -9.70 -18.19 -24.66
CA VAL A 111 -9.98 -16.98 -23.92
C VAL A 111 -10.66 -17.43 -22.62
N LYS A 112 -9.88 -17.73 -21.56
CA LYS A 112 -10.40 -17.41 -20.24
C LYS A 112 -10.87 -15.98 -20.40
N GLU A 113 -12.12 -15.77 -20.22
CA GLU A 113 -12.75 -14.46 -20.22
C GLU A 113 -11.89 -13.61 -19.26
N TYR A 114 -10.87 -12.94 -19.85
CA TYR A 114 -10.01 -12.05 -19.08
C TYR A 114 -10.97 -11.03 -18.52
N ASP A 115 -11.28 -11.17 -17.26
CA ASP A 115 -12.16 -10.27 -16.56
C ASP A 115 -11.48 -8.90 -16.55
N VAL A 116 -11.77 -8.12 -17.58
CA VAL A 116 -11.29 -6.75 -17.75
C VAL A 116 -11.53 -5.97 -16.45
N ASN A 117 -12.66 -6.22 -15.81
CA ASN A 117 -13.05 -5.57 -14.58
C ASN A 117 -12.09 -5.89 -13.44
N SER A 118 -11.68 -7.14 -13.31
CA SER A 118 -10.71 -7.55 -12.28
C SER A 118 -9.35 -6.88 -12.47
N ILE A 119 -8.86 -6.83 -13.71
CA ILE A 119 -7.56 -6.21 -14.01
C ILE A 119 -7.61 -4.70 -13.80
N VAL A 120 -8.66 -4.05 -14.29
CA VAL A 120 -8.88 -2.62 -14.09
C VAL A 120 -8.97 -2.29 -12.60
N LYS A 121 -9.74 -3.08 -11.84
CA LYS A 121 -9.85 -2.95 -10.38
C LYS A 121 -8.49 -3.06 -9.70
N ASN A 122 -7.68 -4.05 -10.05
CA ASN A 122 -6.36 -4.24 -9.47
C ASN A 122 -5.42 -3.07 -9.80
N LYS A 123 -5.44 -2.57 -11.04
CA LYS A 123 -4.62 -1.41 -11.45
C LYS A 123 -5.00 -0.13 -10.70
N VAL A 124 -6.30 0.12 -10.48
CA VAL A 124 -6.77 1.24 -9.67
C VAL A 124 -6.27 1.08 -8.22
N LYS A 125 -6.46 -0.12 -7.62
CA LYS A 125 -6.04 -0.39 -6.24
C LYS A 125 -4.54 -0.21 -6.03
N GLU A 126 -3.72 -0.83 -6.87
CA GLU A 126 -2.26 -0.72 -6.80
C GLU A 126 -1.80 0.74 -6.88
N SER A 127 -2.38 1.50 -7.82
CA SER A 127 -2.01 2.90 -8.02
C SER A 127 -2.49 3.80 -6.89
N ALA A 128 -3.67 3.55 -6.34
CA ALA A 128 -4.18 4.28 -5.18
C ALA A 128 -3.32 4.00 -3.95
N GLU A 129 -3.03 2.73 -3.66
CA GLU A 129 -2.22 2.33 -2.52
C GLU A 129 -0.82 2.94 -2.55
N GLY A 130 -0.18 2.94 -3.73
CA GLY A 130 1.15 3.56 -3.90
C GLY A 130 1.17 5.09 -3.78
N ALA A 131 0.02 5.77 -3.84
CA ALA A 131 -0.08 7.23 -3.83
C ALA A 131 -0.68 7.81 -2.53
N ARG A 132 -1.21 6.98 -1.64
CA ARG A 132 -1.76 7.39 -0.35
C ARG A 132 -0.65 7.80 0.61
N TYR A 133 -0.78 8.97 1.22
CA TYR A 133 0.16 9.44 2.23
C TYR A 133 -0.40 9.29 3.64
N LEU A 134 -1.61 9.77 3.88
CA LEU A 134 -2.17 9.88 5.23
C LEU A 134 -2.72 8.55 5.73
N ARG A 135 -3.27 7.70 4.88
CA ARG A 135 -3.73 6.36 5.25
C ARG A 135 -2.59 5.47 5.80
N HIS A 136 -1.36 5.63 5.33
CA HIS A 136 -0.20 4.90 5.85
C HIS A 136 0.31 5.40 7.19
N ILE A 137 -0.21 6.53 7.65
CA ILE A 137 0.23 7.19 8.89
C ILE A 137 -0.84 7.09 9.97
N ILE A 138 -2.09 7.38 9.62
CA ILE A 138 -3.23 7.39 10.53
C ILE A 138 -3.72 5.95 10.76
N PRO A 139 -4.03 5.54 12.01
CA PRO A 139 -4.63 4.24 12.28
C PRO A 139 -5.93 4.04 11.50
N VAL A 140 -6.08 2.92 10.81
CA VAL A 140 -7.25 2.59 10.00
C VAL A 140 -8.14 1.59 10.74
N VAL A 141 -9.46 1.83 10.69
CA VAL A 141 -10.50 0.92 11.17
C VAL A 141 -11.38 0.53 9.98
N ASN A 142 -11.19 -0.67 9.46
CA ASN A 142 -12.02 -1.17 8.37
C ASN A 142 -13.30 -1.79 8.94
N MET A 143 -14.45 -1.18 8.63
CA MET A 143 -15.76 -1.64 9.07
C MET A 143 -16.49 -2.47 7.99
N GLY A 144 -15.94 -2.54 6.79
CA GLY A 144 -16.46 -3.32 5.68
C GLY A 144 -17.51 -2.61 4.84
N ARG A 145 -17.67 -3.13 3.62
CA ARG A 145 -18.63 -2.63 2.63
C ARG A 145 -20.06 -2.66 3.17
N GLY A 146 -20.79 -1.56 2.95
CA GLY A 146 -22.17 -1.39 3.43
C GLY A 146 -22.28 -0.67 4.76
N THR A 147 -21.17 -0.32 5.41
CA THR A 147 -21.18 0.57 6.56
C THR A 147 -21.48 2.00 6.11
N GLU A 148 -22.59 2.54 6.56
CA GLU A 148 -23.02 3.90 6.20
C GLU A 148 -22.70 4.93 7.29
N VAL A 149 -22.55 4.49 8.53
CA VAL A 149 -22.37 5.38 9.68
C VAL A 149 -21.27 4.89 10.61
N ALA A 150 -20.54 5.82 11.20
CA ALA A 150 -19.58 5.55 12.28
C ALA A 150 -19.90 6.40 13.50
N GLN A 151 -19.59 5.88 14.68
CA GLN A 151 -19.68 6.63 15.91
C GLN A 151 -18.54 7.66 15.97
N ILE A 152 -18.86 8.90 16.21
CA ILE A 152 -17.92 10.00 16.43
C ILE A 152 -18.10 10.58 17.85
N ILE A 153 -17.08 11.26 18.34
CA ILE A 153 -17.11 11.98 19.62
C ILE A 153 -17.10 13.47 19.29
N GLU A 154 -18.07 14.20 19.81
CA GLU A 154 -18.13 15.65 19.69
C GLU A 154 -18.38 16.27 21.07
N GLY A 155 -17.29 16.78 21.68
CA GLY A 155 -17.30 17.16 23.10
C GLY A 155 -17.41 15.93 24.01
N GLU A 156 -18.43 15.90 24.88
CA GLU A 156 -18.73 14.77 25.77
C GLU A 156 -19.80 13.82 25.16
N ASP A 157 -20.37 14.18 24.01
CA ASP A 157 -21.46 13.43 23.38
C ASP A 157 -20.96 12.46 22.32
N PHE A 158 -21.64 11.31 22.27
CA PHE A 158 -21.49 10.34 21.18
C PHE A 158 -22.55 10.66 20.10
N LYS A 159 -22.07 10.83 18.87
CA LYS A 159 -22.91 11.02 17.70
C LYS A 159 -22.59 9.98 16.63
N PHE A 160 -23.51 9.80 15.71
CA PHE A 160 -23.29 9.03 14.50
C PHE A 160 -23.12 9.97 13.32
N ALA A 161 -22.04 9.82 12.59
CA ALA A 161 -21.81 10.54 11.34
C ALA A 161 -21.80 9.57 10.17
N ARG A 162 -22.32 10.00 9.04
CA ARG A 162 -22.27 9.21 7.80
C ARG A 162 -20.83 9.16 7.28
N LEU A 163 -20.45 7.99 6.79
CA LEU A 163 -19.29 7.88 5.93
C LEU A 163 -19.64 8.62 4.62
N PHE A 164 -18.72 9.40 4.14
CA PHE A 164 -18.88 10.05 2.84
C PHE A 164 -18.12 9.28 1.78
N GLU A 165 -18.63 9.37 0.58
CA GLU A 165 -18.10 8.70 -0.57
C GLU A 165 -17.25 9.67 -1.39
N ILE A 166 -16.04 9.25 -1.72
CA ILE A 166 -15.22 9.88 -2.74
C ILE A 166 -15.20 9.00 -3.97
N GLU A 167 -15.22 9.61 -5.14
CA GLU A 167 -15.27 8.88 -6.39
C GLU A 167 -14.49 9.57 -7.51
N THR A 168 -14.07 8.77 -8.47
CA THR A 168 -13.54 9.23 -9.75
C THR A 168 -14.10 8.37 -10.88
N VAL A 169 -14.53 9.02 -11.98
CA VAL A 169 -15.02 8.32 -13.17
C VAL A 169 -13.94 8.37 -14.23
N PHE A 170 -13.70 7.24 -14.88
CA PHE A 170 -12.73 7.12 -15.97
C PHE A 170 -13.24 6.19 -17.05
N SER A 171 -12.58 6.14 -18.18
CA SER A 171 -13.00 5.29 -19.27
C SER A 171 -11.83 4.67 -20.01
N ILE A 172 -11.98 3.39 -20.35
CA ILE A 172 -10.99 2.59 -21.09
C ILE A 172 -11.48 2.44 -22.54
N SER A 173 -10.57 2.50 -23.51
CA SER A 173 -10.89 2.31 -24.90
C SER A 173 -11.31 0.87 -25.18
N GLN A 174 -12.50 0.69 -25.77
CA GLN A 174 -12.95 -0.62 -26.23
C GLN A 174 -11.96 -1.25 -27.22
N ARG A 175 -11.28 -0.42 -28.03
CA ARG A 175 -10.27 -0.88 -29.01
C ARG A 175 -9.05 -1.49 -28.32
N GLU A 176 -8.62 -0.98 -27.17
CA GLU A 176 -7.51 -1.55 -26.39
C GLU A 176 -7.90 -2.92 -25.84
N VAL A 177 -9.12 -3.05 -25.34
CA VAL A 177 -9.67 -4.33 -24.85
C VAL A 177 -9.79 -5.34 -25.98
N ASP A 178 -10.32 -4.93 -27.14
CA ASP A 178 -10.47 -5.79 -28.32
C ASP A 178 -9.11 -6.22 -28.89
N PHE A 179 -8.13 -5.31 -28.92
CA PHE A 179 -6.77 -5.62 -29.33
C PHE A 179 -6.13 -6.63 -28.38
N TRP A 180 -6.26 -6.44 -27.09
CA TRP A 180 -5.77 -7.39 -26.10
C TRP A 180 -6.39 -8.78 -26.27
N LYS A 181 -7.72 -8.86 -26.40
CA LYS A 181 -8.43 -10.12 -26.65
C LYS A 181 -7.96 -10.84 -27.91
N LYS A 182 -7.50 -10.11 -28.93
CA LYS A 182 -6.99 -10.66 -30.19
C LYS A 182 -5.51 -11.00 -30.17
N ALA A 183 -4.70 -10.14 -29.57
CA ALA A 183 -3.24 -10.23 -29.62
C ALA A 183 -2.63 -10.90 -28.37
N GLY A 184 -3.42 -11.13 -27.30
CA GLY A 184 -2.92 -11.66 -26.04
C GLY A 184 -2.01 -10.71 -25.25
N ILE A 185 -1.82 -9.47 -25.75
CA ILE A 185 -0.94 -8.46 -25.11
C ILE A 185 -1.79 -7.58 -24.23
N GLN A 186 -1.61 -7.69 -22.89
CA GLN A 186 -2.34 -6.91 -21.91
C GLN A 186 -1.96 -5.42 -21.99
N PRO A 187 -2.96 -4.49 -22.12
CA PRO A 187 -2.70 -3.06 -22.06
C PRO A 187 -2.27 -2.61 -20.65
N GLU A 188 -1.55 -1.50 -20.57
CA GLU A 188 -1.17 -0.91 -19.30
C GLU A 188 -2.34 -0.29 -18.54
N PHE A 189 -3.46 -0.01 -19.20
CA PHE A 189 -4.63 0.66 -18.65
C PHE A 189 -4.29 1.95 -17.88
N ILE A 190 -3.58 2.86 -18.54
CA ILE A 190 -3.08 4.11 -17.97
C ILE A 190 -4.21 4.93 -17.30
N GLU A 191 -5.41 4.92 -17.88
CA GLU A 191 -6.56 5.64 -17.32
C GLU A 191 -7.03 5.03 -15.97
N ALA A 192 -6.90 3.71 -15.78
CA ALA A 192 -7.15 3.07 -14.50
C ALA A 192 -6.10 3.46 -13.44
N GLN A 193 -4.83 3.53 -13.84
CA GLN A 193 -3.76 4.00 -12.96
C GLN A 193 -3.98 5.45 -12.54
N ARG A 194 -4.33 6.34 -13.49
CA ARG A 194 -4.66 7.74 -13.20
C ARG A 194 -5.85 7.87 -12.27
N ALA A 195 -6.86 7.03 -12.44
CA ALA A 195 -8.02 7.00 -11.54
C ALA A 195 -7.62 6.64 -10.10
N GLY A 196 -6.74 5.64 -9.92
CA GLY A 196 -6.21 5.29 -8.61
C GLY A 196 -5.44 6.44 -7.96
N LEU A 197 -4.54 7.11 -8.71
CA LEU A 197 -3.82 8.29 -8.23
C LEU A 197 -4.78 9.44 -7.84
N SER A 198 -5.84 9.64 -8.64
CA SER A 198 -6.84 10.68 -8.35
C SER A 198 -7.65 10.36 -7.10
N LEU A 199 -8.02 9.09 -6.90
CA LEU A 199 -8.77 8.64 -5.71
C LEU A 199 -7.93 8.82 -4.44
N ALA A 200 -6.65 8.42 -4.45
CA ALA A 200 -5.74 8.63 -3.34
C ALA A 200 -5.56 10.11 -2.98
N LYS A 201 -5.46 10.97 -4.00
CA LYS A 201 -5.39 12.42 -3.79
C LYS A 201 -6.66 12.98 -3.15
N LEU A 202 -7.83 12.56 -3.61
CA LEU A 202 -9.12 12.96 -3.02
C LEU A 202 -9.22 12.50 -1.56
N GLU A 203 -8.76 11.28 -1.25
CA GLU A 203 -8.72 10.77 0.11
C GLU A 203 -7.86 11.66 1.02
N ASP A 204 -6.61 11.94 0.63
CA ASP A 204 -5.72 12.81 1.39
C ASP A 204 -6.31 14.23 1.55
N GLU A 205 -6.94 14.79 0.51
CA GLU A 205 -7.60 16.10 0.57
C GLU A 205 -8.74 16.10 1.59
N VAL A 206 -9.55 15.06 1.60
CA VAL A 206 -10.66 14.96 2.55
C VAL A 206 -10.15 14.75 3.98
N ILE A 207 -9.12 13.96 4.20
CA ILE A 207 -8.50 13.80 5.52
C ILE A 207 -7.95 15.14 6.02
N LEU A 208 -7.32 15.94 5.16
CA LEU A 208 -6.74 17.22 5.54
C LEU A 208 -7.79 18.30 5.77
N PHE A 209 -8.70 18.46 4.83
CA PHE A 209 -9.59 19.62 4.78
C PHE A 209 -11.03 19.31 5.18
N GLY A 210 -11.44 18.05 5.07
CA GLY A 210 -12.84 17.65 5.19
C GLY A 210 -13.65 17.91 3.92
N SER A 211 -14.96 17.76 4.02
CA SER A 211 -15.92 18.07 2.98
C SER A 211 -17.03 18.92 3.58
N GLU A 212 -17.08 20.21 3.22
CA GLU A 212 -18.15 21.09 3.67
C GLU A 212 -19.52 20.63 3.19
N LYS A 213 -19.57 20.08 1.96
CA LYS A 213 -20.79 19.58 1.34
C LYS A 213 -21.42 18.43 2.12
N ASP A 214 -20.59 17.58 2.72
CA ASP A 214 -21.02 16.39 3.44
C ASP A 214 -20.93 16.56 4.97
N GLY A 215 -20.53 17.75 5.43
CA GLY A 215 -20.37 18.06 6.85
C GLY A 215 -19.20 17.33 7.54
N ALA A 216 -18.28 16.76 6.76
CA ALA A 216 -17.13 16.04 7.29
C ALA A 216 -16.00 17.00 7.65
N LYS A 217 -15.46 16.86 8.87
CA LYS A 217 -14.33 17.64 9.35
C LYS A 217 -13.01 16.93 8.99
N GLY A 218 -12.09 17.70 8.41
CA GLY A 218 -10.71 17.27 8.23
C GLY A 218 -9.81 17.75 9.38
N ILE A 219 -8.53 17.38 9.35
CA ILE A 219 -7.57 17.77 10.41
C ILE A 219 -7.48 19.29 10.51
N LEU A 220 -7.29 19.99 9.39
CA LEU A 220 -7.10 21.43 9.35
C LEU A 220 -8.38 22.23 9.64
N SER A 221 -9.55 21.66 9.40
CA SER A 221 -10.85 22.26 9.70
C SER A 221 -11.35 21.98 11.12
N CYS A 222 -10.59 21.19 11.93
CA CYS A 222 -10.93 20.93 13.32
C CYS A 222 -10.75 22.20 14.17
N SER A 223 -11.85 22.84 14.52
CA SER A 223 -11.85 24.11 15.29
C SER A 223 -11.34 23.93 16.73
N SER A 224 -11.45 22.70 17.27
CA SER A 224 -11.00 22.34 18.63
C SER A 224 -9.54 21.89 18.68
N ALA A 225 -8.86 21.74 17.55
CA ALA A 225 -7.43 21.43 17.49
C ALA A 225 -6.61 22.61 18.04
N GLN A 226 -5.48 22.29 18.64
CA GLN A 226 -4.54 23.31 19.10
C GLN A 226 -3.88 24.01 17.91
N ARG A 227 -3.52 25.28 18.06
CA ARG A 227 -2.86 26.08 17.02
C ARG A 227 -1.57 26.67 17.53
N LEU A 228 -0.53 26.59 16.71
CA LEU A 228 0.79 27.15 16.96
C LEU A 228 1.17 28.03 15.79
N LYS A 229 1.52 29.29 16.06
CA LYS A 229 2.03 30.20 15.03
C LYS A 229 3.44 29.77 14.65
N MET A 230 3.68 29.46 13.39
CA MET A 230 5.00 29.16 12.85
C MET A 230 5.87 30.41 12.82
N SER A 231 7.12 30.25 13.24
CA SER A 231 8.16 31.23 13.02
C SER A 231 8.73 31.15 11.60
N ASP A 232 9.66 32.04 11.27
CA ASP A 232 10.33 32.04 9.97
C ASP A 232 11.37 30.89 9.90
N TRP A 233 11.03 29.80 9.21
CA TRP A 233 11.87 28.61 9.06
C TRP A 233 13.03 28.77 8.06
N GLU A 234 13.18 29.93 7.43
CA GLU A 234 14.44 30.24 6.75
C GLU A 234 15.58 30.59 7.74
N LYS A 235 15.23 30.90 8.98
CA LYS A 235 16.18 31.14 10.08
C LYS A 235 16.50 29.86 10.81
N ALA A 236 17.78 29.53 10.87
CA ALA A 236 18.25 28.32 11.53
C ALA A 236 17.79 28.21 12.99
N GLY A 237 17.31 27.04 13.37
CA GLY A 237 16.83 26.70 14.70
C GLY A 237 15.34 26.98 14.95
N ASN A 238 14.70 27.82 14.14
CA ASN A 238 13.29 28.17 14.33
C ASN A 238 12.36 26.96 14.14
N SER A 239 12.62 26.14 13.12
CA SER A 239 11.81 24.93 12.87
C SER A 239 11.91 23.93 14.01
N VAL A 240 13.09 23.77 14.58
CA VAL A 240 13.31 22.87 15.73
C VAL A 240 12.63 23.42 17.00
N ALA A 241 12.65 24.74 17.19
CA ALA A 241 11.97 25.37 18.32
C ALA A 241 10.45 25.21 18.22
N ASP A 242 9.85 25.47 17.05
CA ASP A 242 8.42 25.28 16.82
C ASP A 242 8.00 23.82 16.96
N ALA A 243 8.80 22.89 16.44
CA ALA A 243 8.58 21.45 16.58
C ALA A 243 8.62 21.01 18.06
N ALA A 244 9.58 21.53 18.83
CA ALA A 244 9.67 21.27 20.26
C ALA A 244 8.48 21.85 21.04
N LEU A 245 7.99 23.04 20.66
CA LEU A 245 6.78 23.62 21.25
C LEU A 245 5.53 22.78 20.93
N ALA A 246 5.36 22.36 19.68
CA ALA A 246 4.25 21.48 19.30
C ALA A 246 4.29 20.15 20.08
N LEU A 247 5.47 19.54 20.23
CA LEU A 247 5.67 18.36 21.07
C LEU A 247 5.30 18.61 22.52
N SER A 248 5.70 19.75 23.08
CA SER A 248 5.37 20.15 24.45
C SER A 248 3.86 20.29 24.63
N MET A 249 3.15 20.89 23.67
CA MET A 249 1.69 21.02 23.71
C MET A 249 1.00 19.65 23.74
N LEU A 250 1.45 18.67 22.94
CA LEU A 250 0.92 17.31 22.97
C LEU A 250 1.20 16.63 24.32
N SER A 251 2.44 16.69 24.78
CA SER A 251 2.87 16.00 26.00
C SER A 251 2.22 16.59 27.26
N SER A 252 2.06 17.91 27.35
CA SER A 252 1.44 18.60 28.50
C SER A 252 -0.04 18.27 28.65
N ASN A 253 -0.71 17.88 27.56
CA ASN A 253 -2.09 17.42 27.56
C ASN A 253 -2.21 15.89 27.82
N GLY A 254 -1.11 15.22 28.16
CA GLY A 254 -1.12 13.77 28.41
C GLY A 254 -1.47 12.91 27.18
N ILE A 255 -1.24 13.44 26.00
CA ILE A 255 -1.55 12.73 24.73
C ILE A 255 -0.56 11.57 24.54
N PRO A 256 -1.04 10.37 24.20
CA PRO A 256 -0.16 9.21 24.00
C PRO A 256 0.65 9.29 22.70
N ARG A 257 1.88 8.76 22.76
CA ARG A 257 2.70 8.47 21.57
C ARG A 257 2.13 7.27 20.79
N PRO A 258 2.59 7.03 19.52
CA PRO A 258 3.63 7.77 18.79
C PRO A 258 3.14 9.10 18.22
N TYR A 259 4.10 10.01 17.96
CA TYR A 259 3.80 11.34 17.40
C TYR A 259 4.36 11.48 15.99
N ALA A 260 3.61 12.15 15.11
CA ALA A 260 4.08 12.53 13.79
C ALA A 260 4.08 14.04 13.60
N LEU A 261 5.03 14.52 12.79
CA LEU A 261 5.04 15.87 12.23
C LEU A 261 4.85 15.77 10.72
N LEU A 262 3.74 16.30 10.23
CA LEU A 262 3.38 16.35 8.81
C LEU A 262 3.69 17.74 8.27
N LEU A 263 4.39 17.82 7.17
CA LEU A 263 4.87 19.07 6.58
C LEU A 263 4.58 19.17 5.09
N SER A 264 4.42 20.39 4.61
CA SER A 264 4.39 20.62 3.17
C SER A 264 5.72 20.22 2.52
N PRO A 265 5.74 19.88 1.21
CA PRO A 265 6.98 19.58 0.51
C PRO A 265 8.03 20.70 0.60
N LYS A 266 7.58 21.96 0.58
CA LYS A 266 8.47 23.12 0.66
C LYS A 266 9.06 23.30 2.06
N ASP A 267 8.23 23.17 3.10
CA ASP A 267 8.71 23.29 4.48
C ASP A 267 9.62 22.12 4.85
N TYR A 268 9.28 20.90 4.40
CA TYR A 268 10.16 19.74 4.55
C TYR A 268 11.54 19.97 3.89
N ALA A 269 11.57 20.55 2.67
CA ALA A 269 12.81 20.87 1.97
C ALA A 269 13.69 21.88 2.71
N LYS A 270 13.10 22.83 3.46
CA LYS A 270 13.85 23.77 4.32
C LYS A 270 14.64 23.04 5.40
N LEU A 271 14.06 21.94 5.96
CA LEU A 271 14.68 21.17 7.04
C LEU A 271 15.88 20.31 6.61
N VAL A 272 15.95 19.95 5.33
CA VAL A 272 17.04 19.11 4.78
C VAL A 272 18.36 19.87 4.70
N LYS A 273 18.33 21.22 4.67
CA LYS A 273 19.52 22.05 4.62
C LYS A 273 20.39 21.83 5.86
N TYR A 274 21.71 21.68 5.66
CA TYR A 274 22.66 21.61 6.75
C TYR A 274 22.85 22.96 7.41
N THR A 275 22.87 22.99 8.73
CA THR A 275 23.20 24.22 9.47
C THR A 275 24.71 24.42 9.46
N GLU A 276 25.17 25.57 9.00
CA GLU A 276 26.60 25.88 8.75
C GLU A 276 27.57 25.61 9.92
N HIS A 277 27.07 25.65 11.15
CA HIS A 277 27.89 25.50 12.37
C HIS A 277 27.84 24.12 13.02
N THR A 278 26.88 23.28 12.68
CA THR A 278 26.69 21.98 13.36
C THR A 278 26.90 20.77 12.46
N GLY A 279 26.82 20.95 11.15
CA GLY A 279 26.90 19.84 10.17
C GLY A 279 25.73 18.87 10.24
N ILE A 280 24.68 19.18 11.04
CA ILE A 280 23.49 18.36 11.23
C ILE A 280 22.29 19.11 10.65
N SER A 281 21.45 18.45 9.86
CA SER A 281 20.22 19.05 9.33
C SER A 281 19.19 19.26 10.42
N GLU A 282 18.30 20.24 10.27
CA GLU A 282 17.19 20.42 11.19
C GLU A 282 16.22 19.24 11.16
N LEU A 283 16.10 18.59 10.00
CA LEU A 283 15.31 17.36 9.86
C LEU A 283 15.79 16.25 10.82
N ASN A 284 17.09 16.04 10.94
CA ASN A 284 17.63 15.04 11.88
C ASN A 284 17.30 15.40 13.33
N ARG A 285 17.42 16.67 13.70
CA ARG A 285 17.10 17.15 15.06
C ARG A 285 15.62 17.02 15.39
N ILE A 286 14.74 17.30 14.44
CA ILE A 286 13.29 17.12 14.58
C ILE A 286 12.93 15.62 14.60
N GLY A 287 13.64 14.78 13.85
CA GLY A 287 13.49 13.34 13.85
C GLY A 287 13.78 12.67 15.20
N GLU A 288 14.57 13.33 16.08
CA GLU A 288 14.75 12.88 17.47
C GLU A 288 13.55 13.25 18.40
N LEU A 289 12.74 14.23 18.00
CA LEU A 289 11.57 14.67 18.76
C LEU A 289 10.30 13.89 18.41
N PHE A 290 10.12 13.56 17.14
CA PHE A 290 8.93 12.89 16.61
C PHE A 290 9.27 11.46 16.13
N ASP A 291 8.32 10.54 16.31
CA ASP A 291 8.47 9.16 15.86
C ASP A 291 8.43 9.06 14.32
N LYS A 292 7.73 10.02 13.66
CA LYS A 292 7.70 10.17 12.21
C LYS A 292 7.71 11.65 11.81
N VAL A 293 8.50 11.99 10.79
CA VAL A 293 8.44 13.29 10.09
C VAL A 293 8.14 13.01 8.64
N VAL A 294 7.00 13.48 8.15
CA VAL A 294 6.45 13.06 6.85
C VAL A 294 6.14 14.27 5.98
N MET A 295 6.57 14.19 4.72
CA MET A 295 6.20 15.13 3.68
C MET A 295 4.82 14.75 3.12
N VAL A 296 3.87 15.67 3.18
CA VAL A 296 2.50 15.48 2.69
C VAL A 296 2.22 16.46 1.53
N PRO A 297 2.11 15.97 0.28
CA PRO A 297 1.93 16.83 -0.89
C PRO A 297 0.70 17.71 -0.87
N GLY A 298 -0.37 17.27 -0.17
CA GLY A 298 -1.61 18.04 -0.02
C GLY A 298 -1.52 19.25 0.92
N LEU A 299 -0.44 19.38 1.71
CA LEU A 299 -0.24 20.54 2.59
C LEU A 299 0.36 21.73 1.83
N ASN A 300 -0.17 22.91 2.10
CA ASN A 300 0.38 24.16 1.59
C ASN A 300 1.59 24.62 2.40
N GLU A 301 2.51 25.35 1.76
CA GLU A 301 3.64 26.00 2.45
C GLU A 301 3.13 26.88 3.61
N GLY A 302 3.88 26.87 4.70
CA GLY A 302 3.50 27.57 5.94
C GLY A 302 2.42 26.86 6.75
N LYS A 303 2.14 25.60 6.45
CA LYS A 303 1.26 24.73 7.25
C LYS A 303 1.93 23.41 7.61
N GLY A 304 1.83 23.06 8.89
CA GLY A 304 2.27 21.79 9.42
C GLY A 304 1.25 21.22 10.41
N ILE A 305 1.35 19.94 10.70
CA ILE A 305 0.49 19.25 11.65
C ILE A 305 1.37 18.36 12.53
N ALA A 306 1.39 18.65 13.84
CA ALA A 306 1.95 17.72 14.82
C ALA A 306 0.79 16.98 15.49
N MET A 307 0.82 15.65 15.48
CA MET A 307 -0.31 14.88 16.01
C MET A 307 0.13 13.53 16.60
N SER A 308 -0.71 13.01 17.48
CA SER A 308 -0.60 11.62 17.94
C SER A 308 -1.14 10.66 16.88
N LEU A 309 -0.45 9.54 16.72
CA LEU A 309 -0.88 8.43 15.85
C LEU A 309 -1.57 7.31 16.66
N SER A 310 -1.96 7.58 17.87
CA SER A 310 -2.72 6.62 18.67
C SER A 310 -4.16 6.52 18.18
N SER A 311 -4.66 5.30 18.01
CA SER A 311 -6.07 5.05 17.66
C SER A 311 -7.07 5.55 18.71
N SER A 312 -6.62 5.83 19.94
CA SER A 312 -7.44 6.50 20.96
C SER A 312 -7.62 8.00 20.70
N VAL A 313 -6.76 8.61 19.89
CA VAL A 313 -6.75 10.05 19.57
C VAL A 313 -7.37 10.34 18.21
N ILE A 314 -6.93 9.61 17.21
CA ILE A 314 -7.35 9.80 15.81
C ILE A 314 -7.40 8.45 15.09
N ASP A 315 -8.38 8.25 14.24
CA ASP A 315 -8.40 7.15 13.29
C ASP A 315 -9.19 7.50 12.01
N LEU A 316 -8.96 6.70 10.98
CA LEU A 316 -9.67 6.75 9.72
C LEU A 316 -10.57 5.51 9.62
N VAL A 317 -11.88 5.71 9.58
CA VAL A 317 -12.83 4.63 9.38
C VAL A 317 -13.09 4.47 7.89
N ILE A 318 -12.92 3.24 7.39
CA ILE A 318 -13.17 2.85 6.01
C ILE A 318 -14.38 1.91 5.98
N GLY A 319 -15.35 2.21 5.12
CA GLY A 319 -16.46 1.33 4.80
C GLY A 319 -16.15 0.51 3.53
N GLY A 320 -16.45 1.05 2.35
CA GLY A 320 -15.98 0.47 1.07
C GLY A 320 -14.55 0.89 0.80
N ASP A 321 -13.65 -0.07 0.63
CA ASP A 321 -12.22 0.18 0.42
C ASP A 321 -11.84 -0.03 -1.04
N THR A 322 -11.58 1.05 -1.75
CA THR A 322 -11.22 1.11 -3.17
C THR A 322 -12.00 0.12 -4.04
N GLU A 323 -13.25 0.43 -4.25
CA GLU A 323 -14.11 -0.35 -5.14
C GLU A 323 -14.09 0.23 -6.56
N VAL A 324 -14.26 -0.65 -7.55
CA VAL A 324 -14.39 -0.26 -8.96
C VAL A 324 -15.58 -0.96 -9.55
N ASP A 325 -16.52 -0.18 -10.06
CA ASP A 325 -17.72 -0.65 -10.72
C ASP A 325 -17.69 -0.28 -12.20
N GLU A 326 -18.07 -1.19 -13.08
CA GLU A 326 -18.32 -0.89 -14.50
C GLU A 326 -19.67 -0.20 -14.62
N ILE A 327 -19.68 1.00 -15.22
CA ILE A 327 -20.92 1.74 -15.52
C ILE A 327 -21.53 1.20 -16.82
N GLY A 328 -20.67 0.88 -17.80
CA GLY A 328 -21.08 0.31 -19.09
C GLY A 328 -20.44 1.00 -20.31
N PRO A 329 -20.78 0.52 -21.51
CA PRO A 329 -20.21 1.05 -22.75
C PRO A 329 -20.80 2.41 -23.12
N ARG A 330 -19.92 3.33 -23.51
CA ARG A 330 -20.31 4.67 -24.00
C ARG A 330 -19.32 5.16 -25.05
N ASN A 331 -19.82 5.53 -26.23
CA ASN A 331 -19.01 6.13 -27.32
C ASN A 331 -17.72 5.35 -27.67
N GLY A 332 -17.77 4.00 -27.71
CA GLY A 332 -16.59 3.16 -28.01
C GLY A 332 -15.58 3.05 -26.87
N LYS A 333 -15.99 3.40 -25.66
CA LYS A 333 -15.25 3.22 -24.41
C LYS A 333 -16.10 2.47 -23.41
N ILE A 334 -15.47 1.86 -22.42
CA ILE A 334 -16.12 1.29 -21.24
C ILE A 334 -15.89 2.26 -20.10
N GLU A 335 -16.95 2.78 -19.52
CA GLU A 335 -16.88 3.70 -18.38
C GLU A 335 -16.85 2.91 -17.06
N PHE A 336 -15.99 3.35 -16.15
CA PHE A 336 -15.81 2.80 -14.81
C PHE A 336 -15.90 3.92 -13.78
N ARG A 337 -16.28 3.54 -12.57
CA ARG A 337 -16.29 4.37 -11.39
C ARG A 337 -15.40 3.71 -10.34
N ALA A 338 -14.37 4.39 -9.89
CA ALA A 338 -13.60 4.02 -8.72
C ALA A 338 -14.07 4.87 -7.54
N TRP A 339 -14.32 4.23 -6.39
CA TRP A 339 -14.89 4.90 -5.23
C TRP A 339 -14.48 4.21 -3.92
N GLU A 340 -14.57 4.97 -2.84
CA GLU A 340 -14.43 4.46 -1.47
C GLU A 340 -15.27 5.29 -0.50
N THR A 341 -15.56 4.72 0.66
CA THR A 341 -16.30 5.41 1.73
C THR A 341 -15.46 5.49 2.98
N LEU A 342 -15.37 6.69 3.56
CA LEU A 342 -14.50 6.95 4.70
C LEU A 342 -15.02 8.07 5.59
N ILE A 343 -14.50 8.12 6.82
CA ILE A 343 -14.63 9.27 7.71
C ILE A 343 -13.43 9.33 8.65
N LEU A 344 -12.86 10.54 8.78
CA LEU A 344 -11.84 10.82 9.79
C LEU A 344 -12.51 11.06 11.14
N ARG A 345 -12.01 10.41 12.20
CA ARG A 345 -12.44 10.66 13.58
C ARG A 345 -11.30 11.24 14.39
N ILE A 346 -11.45 12.49 14.83
CA ILE A 346 -10.56 13.12 15.81
C ILE A 346 -11.26 13.01 17.15
N LYS A 347 -10.86 11.99 17.95
CA LYS A 347 -11.48 11.64 19.23
C LYS A 347 -11.03 12.56 20.35
N ILE A 348 -9.76 12.99 20.31
CA ILE A 348 -9.16 13.90 21.27
C ILE A 348 -8.51 15.06 20.49
N PRO A 349 -9.20 16.19 20.32
CA PRO A 349 -8.69 17.33 19.54
C PRO A 349 -7.37 17.91 20.07
N ALA A 350 -7.15 17.84 21.40
CA ALA A 350 -5.87 18.22 22.01
C ALA A 350 -4.67 17.40 21.52
N GLY A 351 -4.92 16.25 20.88
CA GLY A 351 -3.90 15.40 20.25
C GLY A 351 -3.47 15.85 18.84
N VAL A 352 -3.95 17.02 18.40
CA VAL A 352 -3.60 17.64 17.11
C VAL A 352 -3.19 19.09 17.35
N VAL A 353 -2.02 19.47 16.85
CA VAL A 353 -1.48 20.83 16.86
C VAL A 353 -1.26 21.26 15.41
N ILE A 354 -1.99 22.27 14.96
CA ILE A 354 -1.86 22.85 13.63
C ILE A 354 -0.85 23.97 13.71
N LEU A 355 0.24 23.86 12.95
CA LEU A 355 1.23 24.90 12.77
C LEU A 355 0.87 25.71 11.53
N GLU A 356 0.79 27.04 11.68
CA GLU A 356 0.43 27.94 10.58
C GLU A 356 1.13 29.31 10.71
N GLN A 357 1.53 29.91 9.57
CA GLN A 357 2.15 31.23 9.51
C GLN A 357 1.16 32.35 9.77
#